data_10cbb41b26f31405abce2bceb77103bc
#
_entry.id   10cbb41b26f31405abce2bceb77103bc
#
_cell.length_a   1.000
_cell.length_b   1.000
_cell.length_c   1.000
_cell.angle_alpha   90.00
_cell.angle_beta   90.00
_cell.angle_gamma   90.00
#
_symmetry.space_group_name_H-M   'P 1'
#
loop_
_entity.id
_entity.type
_entity.pdbx_description
1 polymer ?
#
loop_
_entity_poly.entity_id
_entity_poly.type
_entity_poly.pdbx_seq_one_letter_code
_entity_poly.pdbx_strand_id
1 'polypeptide(L)'
;MIKRELYMSRIRPFIGSDLVKVMTGIRRCGKSVMLELIRQELRESGVSPAQFISINFEDMRYAHLQTAQALHDEIINLAQKIGGKVYLFFDEIQEVQDWEKCVNSFRISLDCDIYITGSNAKLLSGELATYLGGRYVEFVIYPFSFGEFMELYRTTAPDDSVRQCFQKYLLAGGMPYLANLRYAEAPSRQYLHDLFNSVQLKDIVKRNNIRDVDLLERIMAYVMANVGTTFSATSLAKFLKNQQRSVAPETILNYIKYCCEAYLFYQVKREDLQGKQILASNEKYYIADHGIREAVFGGNMRDINLILENIVFLELLRRGYDVTVGRTGDQEIDFVCHKRGEKLYVQVTYLLASEETVRREFGVYDQVRDNFPKYVVSLDEFDMSQNGIKHRNIRDFLLAEEWN
;
A
#
# COMPACT_ATOMS: atom_id res chain seq x y z
N MET A 1 -3.39 15.47 -13.87
CA MET A 1 -3.64 14.14 -13.28
C MET A 1 -2.66 13.19 -13.95
N ILE A 2 -1.89 12.40 -13.18
CA ILE A 2 -0.98 11.40 -13.76
C ILE A 2 -1.76 10.12 -14.11
N LYS A 3 -1.31 9.41 -15.13
CA LYS A 3 -2.03 8.23 -15.67
C LYS A 3 -1.95 6.99 -14.78
N ARG A 4 -1.00 6.92 -13.84
CA ARG A 4 -0.74 5.73 -13.00
C ARG A 4 -0.67 4.43 -13.82
N GLU A 5 0.10 4.44 -14.88
CA GLU A 5 0.13 3.39 -15.91
C GLU A 5 0.41 1.99 -15.34
N LEU A 6 1.22 1.90 -14.29
CA LEU A 6 1.50 0.63 -13.61
C LEU A 6 0.23 -0.07 -13.10
N TYR A 7 -0.77 0.70 -12.66
CA TYR A 7 -2.07 0.15 -12.25
C TYR A 7 -3.01 -0.04 -13.43
N MET A 8 -3.07 0.94 -14.34
CA MET A 8 -3.93 0.87 -15.51
C MET A 8 -3.60 -0.34 -16.39
N SER A 9 -2.32 -0.64 -16.62
CA SER A 9 -1.88 -1.83 -17.37
C SER A 9 -2.36 -3.16 -16.77
N ARG A 10 -2.52 -3.21 -15.45
CA ARG A 10 -3.03 -4.40 -14.74
C ARG A 10 -4.55 -4.47 -14.73
N ILE A 11 -5.24 -3.33 -14.74
CA ILE A 11 -6.70 -3.26 -14.71
C ILE A 11 -7.28 -3.54 -16.10
N ARG A 12 -6.64 -3.06 -17.19
CA ARG A 12 -7.11 -3.20 -18.57
C ARG A 12 -7.54 -4.60 -18.98
N PRO A 13 -6.81 -5.68 -18.67
CA PRO A 13 -7.24 -7.04 -19.02
C PRO A 13 -8.57 -7.47 -18.41
N PHE A 14 -9.03 -6.78 -17.38
CA PHE A 14 -10.28 -7.07 -16.68
C PHE A 14 -11.43 -6.14 -17.06
N ILE A 15 -11.16 -5.08 -17.83
CA ILE A 15 -12.22 -4.19 -18.34
C ILE A 15 -13.15 -5.00 -19.24
N GLY A 16 -14.44 -4.87 -19.00
CA GLY A 16 -15.48 -5.58 -19.74
C GLY A 16 -15.72 -7.01 -19.28
N SER A 17 -14.92 -7.56 -18.35
CA SER A 17 -15.15 -8.88 -17.78
C SER A 17 -16.27 -8.87 -16.72
N ASP A 18 -16.79 -10.06 -16.40
CA ASP A 18 -17.81 -10.26 -15.34
C ASP A 18 -17.23 -10.21 -13.91
N LEU A 19 -15.90 -10.09 -13.77
CA LEU A 19 -15.24 -9.95 -12.48
C LEU A 19 -15.46 -8.55 -11.91
N VAL A 20 -15.73 -8.46 -10.62
CA VAL A 20 -15.78 -7.17 -9.90
C VAL A 20 -14.35 -6.68 -9.68
N LYS A 21 -14.05 -5.45 -10.13
CA LYS A 21 -12.75 -4.79 -9.93
C LYS A 21 -12.77 -4.03 -8.62
N VAL A 22 -11.98 -4.47 -7.65
CA VAL A 22 -11.94 -3.92 -6.30
C VAL A 22 -10.64 -3.15 -6.09
N MET A 23 -10.73 -1.85 -5.88
CA MET A 23 -9.57 -1.01 -5.57
C MET A 23 -9.53 -0.73 -4.07
N THR A 24 -8.50 -1.22 -3.42
CA THR A 24 -8.26 -1.06 -1.98
C THR A 24 -7.02 -0.21 -1.72
N GLY A 25 -6.75 0.11 -0.47
CA GLY A 25 -5.57 0.86 -0.05
C GLY A 25 -5.90 1.94 0.98
N ILE A 26 -4.85 2.53 1.57
CA ILE A 26 -5.00 3.55 2.61
C ILE A 26 -5.89 4.72 2.16
N ARG A 27 -6.60 5.32 3.10
CA ARG A 27 -7.38 6.54 2.85
C ARG A 27 -6.55 7.61 2.12
N ARG A 28 -7.13 8.24 1.07
CA ARG A 28 -6.50 9.32 0.27
C ARG A 28 -5.31 8.90 -0.62
N CYS A 29 -5.03 7.61 -0.83
CA CYS A 29 -3.96 7.15 -1.75
C CYS A 29 -4.31 7.29 -3.25
N GLY A 30 -5.56 7.70 -3.59
CA GLY A 30 -5.98 7.95 -4.97
C GLY A 30 -6.93 6.91 -5.56
N LYS A 31 -7.64 6.10 -4.75
CA LYS A 31 -8.63 5.11 -5.23
C LYS A 31 -9.73 5.74 -6.10
N SER A 32 -10.35 6.82 -5.64
CA SER A 32 -11.39 7.53 -6.40
C SER A 32 -10.86 8.10 -7.72
N VAL A 33 -9.58 8.51 -7.74
CA VAL A 33 -8.91 8.98 -8.96
C VAL A 33 -8.71 7.82 -9.94
N MET A 34 -8.43 6.60 -9.46
CA MET A 34 -8.36 5.41 -10.33
C MET A 34 -9.70 5.13 -11.01
N LEU A 35 -10.84 5.29 -10.31
CA LEU A 35 -12.16 5.18 -10.94
C LEU A 35 -12.32 6.21 -12.07
N GLU A 36 -11.84 7.45 -11.87
CA GLU A 36 -11.90 8.48 -12.93
C GLU A 36 -11.01 8.16 -14.12
N LEU A 37 -9.77 7.66 -13.88
CA LEU A 37 -8.87 7.22 -14.94
C LEU A 37 -9.49 6.09 -15.78
N ILE A 38 -10.13 5.11 -15.14
CA ILE A 38 -10.84 4.03 -15.83
C ILE A 38 -12.00 4.59 -16.65
N ARG A 39 -12.81 5.50 -16.10
CA ARG A 39 -13.90 6.14 -16.84
C ARG A 39 -13.40 6.93 -18.05
N GLN A 40 -12.28 7.62 -17.90
CA GLN A 40 -11.65 8.34 -18.99
C GLN A 40 -11.22 7.38 -20.11
N GLU A 41 -10.54 6.28 -19.77
CA GLU A 41 -10.11 5.27 -20.75
C GLU A 41 -11.29 4.61 -21.46
N LEU A 42 -12.38 4.32 -20.74
CA LEU A 42 -13.63 3.81 -21.33
C LEU A 42 -14.26 4.82 -22.29
N ARG A 43 -14.29 6.11 -21.98
CA ARG A 43 -14.76 7.16 -22.91
C ARG A 43 -13.89 7.24 -24.16
N GLU A 44 -12.57 7.19 -24.00
CA GLU A 44 -11.61 7.19 -25.10
C GLU A 44 -11.77 5.95 -26.00
N SER A 45 -12.23 4.82 -25.46
CA SER A 45 -12.57 3.60 -26.20
C SER A 45 -13.98 3.62 -26.82
N GLY A 46 -14.74 4.73 -26.69
CA GLY A 46 -16.05 4.92 -27.32
C GLY A 46 -17.26 4.58 -26.45
N VAL A 47 -17.09 4.27 -25.17
CA VAL A 47 -18.23 4.06 -24.26
C VAL A 47 -18.92 5.38 -23.97
N SER A 48 -20.25 5.41 -24.16
CA SER A 48 -21.04 6.62 -23.90
C SER A 48 -21.07 6.95 -22.40
N PRO A 49 -20.89 8.22 -22.02
CA PRO A 49 -21.04 8.67 -20.62
C PRO A 49 -22.41 8.32 -20.01
N ALA A 50 -23.45 8.18 -20.81
CA ALA A 50 -24.79 7.79 -20.37
C ALA A 50 -24.85 6.34 -19.82
N GLN A 51 -23.85 5.50 -20.14
CA GLN A 51 -23.74 4.13 -19.64
C GLN A 51 -23.05 4.05 -18.26
N PHE A 52 -22.57 5.17 -17.73
CA PHE A 52 -21.89 5.22 -16.44
C PHE A 52 -22.87 5.55 -15.31
N ILE A 53 -22.95 4.66 -14.32
CA ILE A 53 -23.60 4.92 -13.03
C ILE A 53 -22.50 5.03 -11.99
N SER A 54 -22.33 6.22 -11.41
CA SER A 54 -21.22 6.51 -10.49
C SER A 54 -21.75 7.12 -9.20
N ILE A 55 -21.50 6.44 -8.07
CA ILE A 55 -21.98 6.84 -6.76
C ILE A 55 -20.79 6.85 -5.80
N ASN A 56 -20.62 7.97 -5.08
CA ASN A 56 -19.72 8.07 -3.93
C ASN A 56 -20.58 8.06 -2.66
N PHE A 57 -20.43 7.04 -1.83
CA PHE A 57 -21.26 6.85 -0.63
C PHE A 57 -20.86 7.75 0.55
N GLU A 58 -19.76 8.51 0.47
CA GLU A 58 -19.48 9.62 1.40
C GLU A 58 -20.28 10.89 1.05
N ASP A 59 -20.96 10.95 -0.12
CA ASP A 59 -21.76 12.10 -0.53
C ASP A 59 -23.19 12.01 0.04
N MET A 60 -23.60 13.02 0.80
CA MET A 60 -24.93 13.09 1.43
C MET A 60 -26.10 13.00 0.46
N ARG A 61 -25.90 13.31 -0.83
CA ARG A 61 -26.92 13.11 -1.87
C ARG A 61 -27.37 11.66 -1.97
N TYR A 62 -26.50 10.71 -1.62
CA TYR A 62 -26.73 9.27 -1.67
C TYR A 62 -26.97 8.64 -0.29
N ALA A 63 -27.17 9.44 0.75
CA ALA A 63 -27.39 8.94 2.12
C ALA A 63 -28.61 7.98 2.22
N HIS A 64 -29.57 8.10 1.33
CA HIS A 64 -30.73 7.21 1.24
C HIS A 64 -30.42 5.83 0.65
N LEU A 65 -29.22 5.61 0.07
CA LEU A 65 -28.80 4.36 -0.57
C LEU A 65 -27.89 3.50 0.34
N GLN A 66 -27.89 3.73 1.65
CA GLN A 66 -27.01 3.03 2.58
C GLN A 66 -27.46 1.61 2.98
N THR A 67 -28.49 1.08 2.33
CA THR A 67 -28.90 -0.33 2.47
C THR A 67 -28.88 -1.05 1.13
N ALA A 68 -28.59 -2.37 1.15
CA ALA A 68 -28.56 -3.17 -0.07
C ALA A 68 -29.82 -3.06 -0.90
N GLN A 69 -31.02 -3.05 -0.26
CA GLN A 69 -32.28 -2.97 -0.98
C GLN A 69 -32.45 -1.62 -1.67
N ALA A 70 -32.21 -0.49 -0.99
CA ALA A 70 -32.35 0.83 -1.57
C ALA A 70 -31.37 1.04 -2.74
N LEU A 71 -30.12 0.60 -2.58
CA LEU A 71 -29.12 0.66 -3.64
C LEU A 71 -29.54 -0.22 -4.83
N HIS A 72 -30.01 -1.45 -4.56
CA HIS A 72 -30.45 -2.38 -5.61
C HIS A 72 -31.56 -1.76 -6.46
N ASP A 73 -32.62 -1.26 -5.82
CA ASP A 73 -33.78 -0.71 -6.53
C ASP A 73 -33.40 0.51 -7.37
N GLU A 74 -32.57 1.40 -6.83
CA GLU A 74 -32.09 2.57 -7.56
C GLU A 74 -31.25 2.18 -8.79
N ILE A 75 -30.31 1.25 -8.66
CA ILE A 75 -29.45 0.83 -9.77
C ILE A 75 -30.26 0.12 -10.86
N ILE A 76 -31.21 -0.75 -10.48
CA ILE A 76 -32.08 -1.40 -11.46
C ILE A 76 -32.92 -0.36 -12.24
N ASN A 77 -33.49 0.63 -11.53
CA ASN A 77 -34.25 1.71 -12.17
C ASN A 77 -33.42 2.55 -13.14
N LEU A 78 -32.16 2.85 -12.77
CA LEU A 78 -31.23 3.58 -13.64
C LEU A 78 -30.80 2.74 -14.84
N ALA A 79 -30.47 1.47 -14.64
CA ALA A 79 -30.03 0.56 -15.70
C ALA A 79 -31.10 0.32 -16.75
N GLN A 80 -32.38 0.21 -16.35
CA GLN A 80 -33.50 0.05 -17.29
C GLN A 80 -33.64 1.22 -18.26
N LYS A 81 -33.19 2.42 -17.90
CA LYS A 81 -33.21 3.61 -18.76
C LYS A 81 -32.01 3.66 -19.71
N ILE A 82 -31.01 2.82 -19.48
CA ILE A 82 -29.77 2.75 -20.26
C ILE A 82 -29.88 1.52 -21.15
N GLY A 83 -29.84 1.70 -22.45
CA GLY A 83 -29.83 0.56 -23.38
C GLY A 83 -28.43 -0.08 -23.41
N GLY A 84 -28.35 -1.41 -23.19
CA GLY A 84 -27.12 -2.18 -23.30
C GLY A 84 -26.32 -2.23 -22.00
N LYS A 85 -25.00 -2.42 -22.13
CA LYS A 85 -24.08 -2.61 -21.00
C LYS A 85 -23.97 -1.37 -20.12
N VAL A 86 -24.05 -1.53 -18.80
CA VAL A 86 -23.85 -0.46 -17.82
C VAL A 86 -22.53 -0.62 -17.09
N TYR A 87 -21.89 0.50 -16.76
CA TYR A 87 -20.63 0.53 -16.03
C TYR A 87 -20.89 1.15 -14.66
N LEU A 88 -20.74 0.35 -13.61
CA LEU A 88 -21.06 0.71 -12.23
C LEU A 88 -19.77 1.10 -11.49
N PHE A 89 -19.72 2.32 -10.96
CA PHE A 89 -18.60 2.84 -10.19
C PHE A 89 -19.09 3.21 -8.79
N PHE A 90 -18.69 2.41 -7.79
CA PHE A 90 -19.06 2.59 -6.39
C PHE A 90 -17.86 2.97 -5.55
N ASP A 91 -17.79 4.22 -5.13
CA ASP A 91 -16.71 4.74 -4.30
C ASP A 91 -17.08 4.64 -2.83
N GLU A 92 -16.18 4.06 -1.99
CA GLU A 92 -16.35 3.77 -0.56
C GLU A 92 -17.62 2.91 -0.28
N ILE A 93 -17.77 1.79 -1.02
CA ILE A 93 -18.95 0.90 -0.98
C ILE A 93 -19.26 0.33 0.40
N GLN A 94 -18.27 0.25 1.30
CA GLN A 94 -18.45 -0.25 2.67
C GLN A 94 -19.38 0.62 3.55
N GLU A 95 -19.77 1.80 3.08
CA GLU A 95 -20.78 2.64 3.75
C GLU A 95 -22.21 2.10 3.53
N VAL A 96 -22.39 1.12 2.61
CA VAL A 96 -23.68 0.47 2.34
C VAL A 96 -23.73 -0.85 3.12
N GLN A 97 -24.77 -1.03 3.92
CA GLN A 97 -24.99 -2.27 4.65
C GLN A 97 -25.34 -3.41 3.69
N ASP A 98 -24.72 -4.60 3.87
CA ASP A 98 -24.95 -5.81 3.04
C ASP A 98 -24.70 -5.59 1.53
N TRP A 99 -23.80 -4.66 1.17
CA TRP A 99 -23.51 -4.28 -0.22
C TRP A 99 -23.08 -5.47 -1.09
N GLU A 100 -22.47 -6.50 -0.52
CA GLU A 100 -22.00 -7.70 -1.21
C GLU A 100 -23.15 -8.45 -1.88
N LYS A 101 -24.31 -8.53 -1.21
CA LYS A 101 -25.52 -9.15 -1.75
C LYS A 101 -26.02 -8.39 -2.97
N CYS A 102 -25.97 -7.06 -2.87
CA CYS A 102 -26.41 -6.16 -3.92
C CYS A 102 -25.51 -6.26 -5.17
N VAL A 103 -24.19 -6.19 -4.98
CA VAL A 103 -23.22 -6.32 -6.07
C VAL A 103 -23.31 -7.68 -6.77
N ASN A 104 -23.50 -8.77 -6.01
CA ASN A 104 -23.71 -10.09 -6.61
C ASN A 104 -25.01 -10.16 -7.41
N SER A 105 -26.09 -9.51 -6.93
CA SER A 105 -27.35 -9.43 -7.66
C SER A 105 -27.20 -8.70 -8.99
N PHE A 106 -26.49 -7.58 -9.04
CA PHE A 106 -26.23 -6.84 -10.29
C PHE A 106 -25.52 -7.71 -11.33
N ARG A 107 -24.52 -8.48 -10.91
CA ARG A 107 -23.80 -9.40 -11.81
C ARG A 107 -24.70 -10.46 -12.44
N ILE A 108 -25.78 -10.86 -11.76
CA ILE A 108 -26.71 -11.88 -12.24
C ILE A 108 -27.79 -11.26 -13.13
N SER A 109 -28.27 -10.06 -12.78
CA SER A 109 -29.46 -9.47 -13.39
C SER A 109 -29.18 -8.42 -14.46
N LEU A 110 -27.96 -7.91 -14.58
CA LEU A 110 -27.57 -6.85 -15.50
C LEU A 110 -26.39 -7.27 -16.39
N ASP A 111 -26.38 -6.79 -17.63
CA ASP A 111 -25.13 -6.73 -18.40
C ASP A 111 -24.33 -5.54 -17.88
N CYS A 112 -23.41 -5.79 -16.96
CA CYS A 112 -22.70 -4.73 -16.27
C CYS A 112 -21.22 -5.02 -16.10
N ASP A 113 -20.46 -3.94 -15.90
CA ASP A 113 -19.05 -3.95 -15.54
C ASP A 113 -18.88 -3.16 -14.24
N ILE A 114 -18.36 -3.79 -13.17
CA ILE A 114 -18.42 -3.26 -11.80
C ILE A 114 -17.04 -2.92 -11.27
N TYR A 115 -16.90 -1.69 -10.78
CA TYR A 115 -15.72 -1.12 -10.16
C TYR A 115 -16.08 -0.58 -8.78
N ILE A 116 -15.41 -1.06 -7.74
CA ILE A 116 -15.67 -0.62 -6.36
C ILE A 116 -14.39 -0.18 -5.68
N THR A 117 -14.51 0.74 -4.73
CA THR A 117 -13.39 1.10 -3.85
C THR A 117 -13.73 0.90 -2.39
N GLY A 118 -12.69 0.74 -1.58
CA GLY A 118 -12.78 0.77 -0.13
C GLY A 118 -11.43 0.98 0.56
N SER A 119 -11.49 1.60 1.72
CA SER A 119 -10.30 1.96 2.51
C SER A 119 -9.89 0.91 3.55
N ASN A 120 -10.40 -0.34 3.44
CA ASN A 120 -10.14 -1.38 4.44
C ASN A 120 -10.02 -2.76 3.78
N ALA A 121 -9.04 -3.55 4.24
CA ALA A 121 -8.82 -4.93 3.77
C ALA A 121 -9.96 -5.89 4.15
N LYS A 122 -10.74 -5.57 5.19
CA LYS A 122 -11.96 -6.33 5.52
C LYS A 122 -13.01 -6.30 4.42
N LEU A 123 -12.93 -5.33 3.50
CA LEU A 123 -13.79 -5.31 2.32
C LEU A 123 -13.71 -6.64 1.55
N LEU A 124 -12.56 -7.31 1.58
CA LEU A 124 -12.31 -8.57 0.86
C LEU A 124 -12.33 -9.81 1.76
N SER A 125 -12.63 -9.66 3.05
CA SER A 125 -12.71 -10.76 4.00
C SER A 125 -14.15 -11.05 4.42
N GLY A 126 -14.41 -12.26 4.92
CA GLY A 126 -15.71 -12.65 5.47
C GLY A 126 -16.78 -12.83 4.38
N GLU A 127 -17.83 -11.99 4.41
CA GLU A 127 -19.01 -12.16 3.54
C GLU A 127 -18.71 -11.95 2.05
N LEU A 128 -17.81 -11.02 1.69
CA LEU A 128 -17.39 -10.86 0.30
C LEU A 128 -16.78 -12.16 -0.25
N ALA A 129 -15.85 -12.77 0.51
CA ALA A 129 -15.24 -14.02 0.10
C ALA A 129 -16.29 -15.13 -0.09
N THR A 130 -17.38 -15.07 0.64
CA THR A 130 -18.50 -16.04 0.54
C THR A 130 -19.41 -15.74 -0.64
N TYR A 131 -19.86 -14.48 -0.79
CA TYR A 131 -20.84 -14.10 -1.85
C TYR A 131 -20.21 -13.95 -3.24
N LEU A 132 -18.99 -13.42 -3.29
CA LEU A 132 -18.27 -13.17 -4.55
C LEU A 132 -17.08 -14.13 -4.76
N GLY A 133 -17.05 -15.27 -4.08
CA GLY A 133 -15.93 -16.22 -4.12
C GLY A 133 -15.41 -16.49 -5.53
N GLY A 134 -14.16 -16.07 -5.81
CA GLY A 134 -13.52 -16.20 -7.12
C GLY A 134 -14.07 -15.29 -8.24
N ARG A 135 -14.94 -14.32 -7.92
CA ARG A 135 -15.62 -13.44 -8.90
C ARG A 135 -15.21 -11.97 -8.76
N TYR A 136 -14.10 -11.71 -8.15
CA TYR A 136 -13.51 -10.37 -8.06
C TYR A 136 -12.00 -10.43 -8.27
N VAL A 137 -11.43 -9.30 -8.59
CA VAL A 137 -9.98 -9.07 -8.66
C VAL A 137 -9.64 -7.82 -7.85
N GLU A 138 -8.61 -7.94 -6.99
CA GLU A 138 -8.15 -6.83 -6.15
C GLU A 138 -6.97 -6.11 -6.78
N PHE A 139 -7.01 -4.79 -6.65
CA PHE A 139 -5.91 -3.87 -6.97
C PHE A 139 -5.63 -2.99 -5.75
N VAL A 140 -4.54 -3.29 -5.05
CA VAL A 140 -4.09 -2.45 -3.93
C VAL A 140 -3.43 -1.19 -4.48
N ILE A 141 -4.00 -0.03 -4.16
CA ILE A 141 -3.52 1.28 -4.60
C ILE A 141 -2.66 1.87 -3.49
N TYR A 142 -1.37 2.03 -3.77
CA TYR A 142 -0.40 2.63 -2.85
C TYR A 142 -0.31 4.15 -3.07
N PRO A 143 0.20 4.92 -2.09
CA PRO A 143 0.67 6.29 -2.30
C PRO A 143 1.64 6.35 -3.50
N PHE A 144 1.95 7.52 -4.01
CA PHE A 144 2.81 7.67 -5.20
C PHE A 144 4.17 7.00 -5.02
N SER A 145 4.64 6.34 -6.07
CA SER A 145 6.03 5.94 -6.23
C SER A 145 6.93 7.17 -6.34
N PHE A 146 8.23 6.99 -6.22
CA PHE A 146 9.16 8.09 -6.46
C PHE A 146 9.02 8.67 -7.87
N GLY A 147 8.80 7.83 -8.88
CA GLY A 147 8.57 8.29 -10.26
C GLY A 147 7.29 9.13 -10.40
N GLU A 148 6.17 8.64 -9.85
CA GLU A 148 4.90 9.37 -9.84
C GLU A 148 4.99 10.69 -9.04
N PHE A 149 5.69 10.68 -7.90
CA PHE A 149 5.97 11.89 -7.11
C PHE A 149 6.78 12.89 -7.92
N MET A 150 7.86 12.46 -8.56
CA MET A 150 8.76 13.31 -9.32
C MET A 150 8.05 13.98 -10.51
N GLU A 151 7.17 13.25 -11.22
CA GLU A 151 6.37 13.79 -12.32
C GLU A 151 5.53 14.99 -11.85
N LEU A 152 4.86 14.89 -10.70
CA LEU A 152 4.05 16.00 -10.17
C LEU A 152 4.90 17.08 -9.49
N TYR A 153 5.92 16.70 -8.74
CA TYR A 153 6.76 17.65 -8.03
C TYR A 153 7.48 18.61 -8.98
N ARG A 154 7.91 18.12 -10.14
CA ARG A 154 8.54 18.94 -11.19
C ARG A 154 7.63 20.00 -11.79
N THR A 155 6.31 19.89 -11.64
CA THR A 155 5.40 20.99 -12.02
C THR A 155 5.55 22.21 -11.09
N THR A 156 6.05 22.00 -9.87
CA THR A 156 6.30 23.07 -8.88
C THR A 156 7.77 23.49 -8.84
N ALA A 157 8.68 22.55 -9.07
CA ALA A 157 10.13 22.74 -9.02
C ALA A 157 10.78 22.09 -10.28
N PRO A 158 10.65 22.72 -11.47
CA PRO A 158 11.07 22.13 -12.75
C PRO A 158 12.58 21.93 -12.86
N ASP A 159 13.36 22.76 -12.18
CA ASP A 159 14.83 22.76 -12.27
C ASP A 159 15.50 21.82 -11.27
N ASP A 160 14.72 21.21 -10.37
CA ASP A 160 15.26 20.29 -9.38
C ASP A 160 15.80 19.02 -10.01
N SER A 161 17.04 18.69 -9.67
CA SER A 161 17.68 17.42 -10.05
C SER A 161 16.94 16.22 -9.44
N VAL A 162 17.14 15.03 -10.00
CA VAL A 162 16.58 13.78 -9.44
C VAL A 162 16.96 13.61 -7.97
N ARG A 163 18.19 14.01 -7.60
CA ARG A 163 18.67 13.97 -6.22
C ARG A 163 17.86 14.90 -5.30
N GLN A 164 17.58 16.13 -5.72
CA GLN A 164 16.79 17.09 -4.96
C GLN A 164 15.33 16.61 -4.84
N CYS A 165 14.75 16.11 -5.93
CA CYS A 165 13.43 15.49 -5.89
C CYS A 165 13.38 14.33 -4.88
N PHE A 166 14.42 13.48 -4.82
CA PHE A 166 14.47 12.37 -3.88
C PHE A 166 14.61 12.83 -2.44
N GLN A 167 15.42 13.85 -2.16
CA GLN A 167 15.52 14.46 -0.83
C GLN A 167 14.15 15.01 -0.36
N LYS A 168 13.41 15.64 -1.27
CA LYS A 168 12.05 16.10 -0.97
C LYS A 168 11.10 14.95 -0.72
N TYR A 169 11.18 13.87 -1.51
CA TYR A 169 10.37 12.67 -1.35
C TYR A 169 10.59 11.98 0.00
N LEU A 170 11.86 11.90 0.48
CA LEU A 170 12.21 11.33 1.79
C LEU A 170 11.46 11.99 2.97
N LEU A 171 11.15 13.28 2.86
CA LEU A 171 10.44 14.04 3.90
C LEU A 171 8.94 14.12 3.63
N ALA A 172 8.55 14.34 2.38
CA ALA A 172 7.14 14.56 2.03
C ALA A 172 6.33 13.28 1.90
N GLY A 173 6.98 12.15 1.53
CA GLY A 173 6.26 10.93 1.17
C GLY A 173 5.55 11.01 -0.18
N GLY A 174 4.67 10.04 -0.42
CA GLY A 174 3.96 9.87 -1.69
C GLY A 174 2.46 10.15 -1.62
N MET A 175 1.93 10.80 -0.58
CA MET A 175 0.49 11.07 -0.52
C MET A 175 0.05 12.05 -1.62
N PRO A 176 -0.92 11.66 -2.50
CA PRO A 176 -1.21 12.41 -3.74
C PRO A 176 -1.64 13.87 -3.52
N TYR A 177 -2.38 14.16 -2.45
CA TYR A 177 -2.93 15.50 -2.20
C TYR A 177 -1.85 16.57 -1.96
N LEU A 178 -0.62 16.16 -1.60
CA LEU A 178 0.51 17.09 -1.40
C LEU A 178 0.84 17.92 -2.65
N ALA A 179 0.56 17.39 -3.83
CA ALA A 179 0.70 18.14 -5.09
C ALA A 179 -0.22 19.38 -5.12
N ASN A 180 -1.44 19.28 -4.58
CA ASN A 180 -2.36 20.41 -4.48
C ASN A 180 -1.87 21.48 -3.49
N LEU A 181 -1.07 21.08 -2.50
CA LEU A 181 -0.41 21.96 -1.54
C LEU A 181 0.96 22.45 -2.06
N ARG A 182 1.30 22.14 -3.32
CA ARG A 182 2.60 22.45 -3.95
C ARG A 182 3.79 21.99 -3.10
N TYR A 183 3.59 20.92 -2.34
CA TYR A 183 4.57 20.35 -1.41
C TYR A 183 5.15 21.37 -0.41
N ALA A 184 4.40 22.45 -0.08
CA ALA A 184 4.78 23.41 0.94
C ALA A 184 4.87 22.71 2.31
N GLU A 185 5.97 22.94 3.06
CA GLU A 185 6.33 22.12 4.22
C GLU A 185 5.25 22.13 5.32
N ALA A 186 4.90 23.31 5.84
CA ALA A 186 3.96 23.42 6.95
C ALA A 186 2.54 22.94 6.59
N PRO A 187 1.93 23.31 5.44
CA PRO A 187 0.64 22.77 5.02
C PRO A 187 0.66 21.26 4.76
N SER A 188 1.74 20.74 4.18
CA SER A 188 1.89 19.30 3.92
C SER A 188 1.96 18.53 5.23
N ARG A 189 2.76 18.97 6.19
CA ARG A 189 2.88 18.34 7.50
C ARG A 189 1.54 18.34 8.25
N GLN A 190 0.84 19.46 8.27
CA GLN A 190 -0.49 19.56 8.89
C GLN A 190 -1.47 18.58 8.24
N TYR A 191 -1.54 18.57 6.92
CA TYR A 191 -2.42 17.65 6.19
C TYR A 191 -2.12 16.17 6.48
N LEU A 192 -0.85 15.77 6.51
CA LEU A 192 -0.46 14.38 6.79
C LEU A 192 -0.79 13.98 8.23
N HIS A 193 -0.62 14.89 9.18
CA HIS A 193 -1.02 14.67 10.58
C HIS A 193 -2.54 14.49 10.70
N ASP A 194 -3.34 15.36 10.05
CA ASP A 194 -4.79 15.26 10.07
C ASP A 194 -5.31 14.02 9.34
N LEU A 195 -4.63 13.61 8.26
CA LEU A 195 -4.90 12.36 7.57
C LEU A 195 -4.66 11.16 8.48
N PHE A 196 -3.52 11.12 9.18
CA PHE A 196 -3.22 10.06 10.15
C PHE A 196 -4.29 9.97 11.23
N ASN A 197 -4.70 11.10 11.83
CA ASN A 197 -5.77 11.16 12.82
C ASN A 197 -7.10 10.63 12.24
N SER A 198 -7.41 10.96 10.99
CA SER A 198 -8.60 10.45 10.31
C SER A 198 -8.57 8.93 10.12
N VAL A 199 -7.42 8.37 9.70
CA VAL A 199 -7.22 6.91 9.58
C VAL A 199 -7.38 6.25 10.96
N GLN A 200 -6.70 6.79 11.98
CA GLN A 200 -6.78 6.28 13.35
C GLN A 200 -8.22 6.25 13.85
N LEU A 201 -8.93 7.37 13.79
CA LEU A 201 -10.27 7.49 14.39
C LEU A 201 -11.34 6.76 13.60
N LYS A 202 -11.39 6.94 12.27
CA LYS A 202 -12.46 6.38 11.42
C LYS A 202 -12.19 4.93 11.05
N ASP A 203 -10.99 4.63 10.55
CA ASP A 203 -10.72 3.35 9.91
C ASP A 203 -10.21 2.30 10.91
N ILE A 204 -9.67 2.71 12.07
CA ILE A 204 -9.17 1.79 13.09
C ILE A 204 -10.09 1.80 14.33
N VAL A 205 -10.19 2.92 15.05
CA VAL A 205 -10.90 2.99 16.34
C VAL A 205 -12.39 2.73 16.19
N LYS A 206 -13.10 3.53 15.37
CA LYS A 206 -14.56 3.42 15.20
C LYS A 206 -14.95 2.06 14.63
N ARG A 207 -14.24 1.58 13.62
CA ARG A 207 -14.57 0.33 12.92
C ARG A 207 -14.38 -0.92 13.76
N ASN A 208 -13.40 -0.92 14.68
CA ASN A 208 -13.10 -2.05 15.55
C ASN A 208 -13.57 -1.85 16.99
N ASN A 209 -14.34 -0.79 17.26
CA ASN A 209 -14.86 -0.45 18.59
C ASN A 209 -13.76 -0.44 19.68
N ILE A 210 -12.58 0.12 19.34
CA ILE A 210 -11.44 0.20 20.26
C ILE A 210 -11.78 1.16 21.40
N ARG A 211 -11.70 0.68 22.63
CA ARG A 211 -11.96 1.47 23.84
C ARG A 211 -10.71 2.14 24.39
N ASP A 212 -9.57 1.45 24.28
CA ASP A 212 -8.27 1.92 24.78
C ASP A 212 -7.46 2.58 23.66
N VAL A 213 -7.80 3.83 23.35
CA VAL A 213 -7.16 4.60 22.26
C VAL A 213 -5.71 4.95 22.61
N ASP A 214 -5.40 5.26 23.90
CA ASP A 214 -4.03 5.54 24.32
C ASP A 214 -3.10 4.33 24.14
N LEU A 215 -3.58 3.13 24.39
CA LEU A 215 -2.81 1.91 24.09
C LEU A 215 -2.54 1.77 22.59
N LEU A 216 -3.55 2.02 21.76
CA LEU A 216 -3.39 1.99 20.29
C LEU A 216 -2.33 2.99 19.84
N GLU A 217 -2.37 4.23 20.34
CA GLU A 217 -1.39 5.28 20.01
C GLU A 217 0.03 4.87 20.38
N ARG A 218 0.23 4.29 21.56
CA ARG A 218 1.54 3.78 21.99
C ARG A 218 2.04 2.65 21.11
N ILE A 219 1.17 1.72 20.71
CA ILE A 219 1.52 0.63 19.80
C ILE A 219 1.89 1.20 18.42
N MET A 220 1.10 2.11 17.88
CA MET A 220 1.39 2.75 16.58
C MET A 220 2.72 3.52 16.62
N ALA A 221 2.97 4.30 17.67
CA ALA A 221 4.22 5.02 17.86
C ALA A 221 5.41 4.05 17.94
N TYR A 222 5.27 2.94 18.66
CA TYR A 222 6.32 1.92 18.72
C TYR A 222 6.61 1.30 17.35
N VAL A 223 5.59 0.95 16.57
CA VAL A 223 5.77 0.39 15.23
C VAL A 223 6.41 1.42 14.30
N MET A 224 5.99 2.68 14.33
CA MET A 224 6.60 3.76 13.53
C MET A 224 8.06 4.02 13.90
N ALA A 225 8.42 3.92 15.18
CA ALA A 225 9.81 4.05 15.62
C ALA A 225 10.69 2.89 15.14
N ASN A 226 10.09 1.71 14.93
CA ASN A 226 10.77 0.44 14.62
C ASN A 226 10.36 -0.13 13.25
N VAL A 227 10.03 0.75 12.29
CA VAL A 227 9.71 0.33 10.91
C VAL A 227 10.86 -0.50 10.34
N GLY A 228 10.55 -1.63 9.69
CA GLY A 228 11.55 -2.52 9.11
C GLY A 228 12.38 -3.33 10.11
N THR A 229 12.18 -3.16 11.42
CA THR A 229 12.86 -3.98 12.43
C THR A 229 11.99 -5.16 12.86
N THR A 230 12.65 -6.19 13.39
CA THR A 230 11.95 -7.39 13.92
C THR A 230 11.03 -7.01 15.07
N PHE A 231 9.75 -7.33 14.96
CA PHE A 231 8.74 -7.02 15.95
C PHE A 231 8.50 -8.21 16.90
N SER A 232 8.33 -7.91 18.20
CA SER A 232 7.93 -8.89 19.21
C SER A 232 6.85 -8.31 20.11
N ALA A 233 5.62 -8.82 20.01
CA ALA A 233 4.52 -8.43 20.89
C ALA A 233 4.81 -8.71 22.37
N THR A 234 5.52 -9.81 22.68
CA THR A 234 5.95 -10.16 24.04
C THR A 234 6.95 -9.13 24.60
N SER A 235 7.90 -8.66 23.77
CA SER A 235 8.85 -7.63 24.17
C SER A 235 8.17 -6.29 24.41
N LEU A 236 7.23 -5.91 23.58
CA LEU A 236 6.43 -4.70 23.76
C LEU A 236 5.52 -4.79 25.00
N ALA A 237 4.90 -5.96 25.26
CA ALA A 237 4.11 -6.16 26.47
C ALA A 237 4.95 -6.02 27.74
N LYS A 238 6.19 -6.56 27.74
CA LYS A 238 7.15 -6.37 28.86
C LYS A 238 7.53 -4.90 29.03
N PHE A 239 7.78 -4.19 27.95
CA PHE A 239 8.10 -2.76 27.98
C PHE A 239 6.95 -1.94 28.58
N LEU A 240 5.71 -2.18 28.13
CA LEU A 240 4.49 -1.53 28.66
C LEU A 240 4.26 -1.85 30.14
N LYS A 241 4.51 -3.11 30.56
CA LYS A 241 4.44 -3.51 31.96
C LYS A 241 5.39 -2.74 32.86
N ASN A 242 6.61 -2.44 32.39
CA ASN A 242 7.56 -1.61 33.12
C ASN A 242 7.06 -0.16 33.28
N GLN A 243 6.17 0.31 32.41
CA GLN A 243 5.46 1.58 32.50
C GLN A 243 4.12 1.46 33.28
N GLN A 244 3.99 0.43 34.13
CA GLN A 244 2.81 0.14 34.96
C GLN A 244 1.54 -0.16 34.15
N ARG A 245 1.67 -0.62 32.90
CA ARG A 245 0.56 -0.95 32.02
C ARG A 245 0.65 -2.42 31.59
N SER A 246 -0.14 -3.27 32.21
CA SER A 246 -0.20 -4.70 31.87
C SER A 246 -1.12 -4.93 30.68
N VAL A 247 -0.56 -5.48 29.60
CA VAL A 247 -1.28 -5.78 28.33
C VAL A 247 -0.89 -7.17 27.86
N ALA A 248 -1.86 -7.95 27.41
CA ALA A 248 -1.59 -9.25 26.80
C ALA A 248 -0.99 -9.08 25.40
N PRO A 249 0.01 -9.90 25.01
CA PRO A 249 0.59 -9.85 23.66
C PRO A 249 -0.46 -9.99 22.54
N GLU A 250 -1.50 -10.77 22.75
CA GLU A 250 -2.61 -10.96 21.79
C GLU A 250 -3.37 -9.66 21.53
N THR A 251 -3.56 -8.82 22.55
CA THR A 251 -4.19 -7.50 22.40
C THR A 251 -3.35 -6.60 21.52
N ILE A 252 -2.03 -6.62 21.70
CA ILE A 252 -1.08 -5.86 20.87
C ILE A 252 -1.16 -6.32 19.41
N LEU A 253 -1.13 -7.64 19.18
CA LEU A 253 -1.24 -8.22 17.83
C LEU A 253 -2.58 -7.86 17.16
N ASN A 254 -3.68 -7.89 17.91
CA ASN A 254 -4.99 -7.49 17.40
C ASN A 254 -5.01 -6.00 16.98
N TYR A 255 -4.42 -5.11 17.78
CA TYR A 255 -4.37 -3.69 17.44
C TYR A 255 -3.51 -3.43 16.19
N ILE A 256 -2.36 -4.12 16.07
CA ILE A 256 -1.53 -4.04 14.86
C ILE A 256 -2.29 -4.60 13.64
N LYS A 257 -3.01 -5.72 13.81
CA LYS A 257 -3.87 -6.28 12.75
C LYS A 257 -4.89 -5.25 12.27
N TYR A 258 -5.55 -4.51 13.16
CA TYR A 258 -6.48 -3.46 12.77
C TYR A 258 -5.82 -2.32 12.00
N CYS A 259 -4.57 -1.98 12.36
CA CYS A 259 -3.78 -1.01 11.60
C CYS A 259 -3.42 -1.54 10.20
N CYS A 260 -3.12 -2.83 10.07
CA CYS A 260 -2.87 -3.47 8.77
C CYS A 260 -4.16 -3.54 7.92
N GLU A 261 -5.30 -3.86 8.53
CA GLU A 261 -6.60 -3.86 7.86
C GLU A 261 -6.98 -2.46 7.32
N ALA A 262 -6.54 -1.38 7.99
CA ALA A 262 -6.68 0.00 7.52
C ALA A 262 -5.59 0.42 6.50
N TYR A 263 -4.74 -0.50 6.07
CA TYR A 263 -3.59 -0.24 5.18
C TYR A 263 -2.59 0.80 5.73
N LEU A 264 -2.59 1.07 7.04
CA LEU A 264 -1.61 1.97 7.66
C LEU A 264 -0.25 1.29 7.77
N PHE A 265 -0.24 0.00 8.15
CA PHE A 265 0.95 -0.84 8.20
C PHE A 265 0.82 -2.06 7.31
N TYR A 266 1.95 -2.54 6.83
CA TYR A 266 2.10 -3.78 6.08
C TYR A 266 2.96 -4.75 6.87
N GLN A 267 2.42 -5.94 7.12
CA GLN A 267 3.12 -7.03 7.78
C GLN A 267 3.93 -7.83 6.76
N VAL A 268 5.20 -8.10 7.06
CA VAL A 268 6.07 -8.94 6.25
C VAL A 268 6.54 -10.13 7.05
N LYS A 269 6.23 -11.31 6.56
CA LYS A 269 6.62 -12.58 7.17
C LYS A 269 8.09 -12.89 6.87
N ARG A 270 8.68 -13.75 7.70
CA ARG A 270 10.03 -14.26 7.45
C ARG A 270 9.97 -15.59 6.71
N GLU A 271 10.91 -15.78 5.80
CA GLU A 271 11.13 -17.02 5.06
C GLU A 271 12.50 -17.60 5.43
N ASP A 272 12.53 -18.82 5.94
CA ASP A 272 13.75 -19.57 6.10
C ASP A 272 14.17 -20.16 4.74
N LEU A 273 15.24 -19.62 4.16
CA LEU A 273 15.71 -20.01 2.84
C LEU A 273 16.34 -21.40 2.80
N GLN A 274 16.85 -21.89 3.94
CA GLN A 274 17.40 -23.25 4.07
C GLN A 274 16.28 -24.28 4.27
N GLY A 275 15.36 -24.01 5.20
CA GLY A 275 14.23 -24.87 5.50
C GLY A 275 13.04 -24.71 4.55
N LYS A 276 13.06 -23.70 3.68
CA LYS A 276 11.96 -23.37 2.73
C LYS A 276 10.61 -23.24 3.43
N GLN A 277 10.59 -22.62 4.59
CA GLN A 277 9.39 -22.46 5.42
C GLN A 277 9.15 -21.00 5.78
N ILE A 278 7.87 -20.61 5.78
CA ILE A 278 7.46 -19.31 6.34
C ILE A 278 7.43 -19.43 7.86
N LEU A 279 8.16 -18.55 8.53
CA LEU A 279 8.24 -18.52 9.99
C LEU A 279 7.07 -17.74 10.57
N ALA A 280 6.46 -18.28 11.63
CA ALA A 280 5.27 -17.69 12.27
C ALA A 280 5.61 -16.60 13.32
N SER A 281 6.85 -16.18 13.45
CA SER A 281 7.29 -15.24 14.47
C SER A 281 8.35 -14.27 13.96
N ASN A 282 8.50 -13.16 14.68
CA ASN A 282 9.50 -12.14 14.38
C ASN A 282 9.30 -11.44 13.01
N GLU A 283 8.08 -11.08 12.73
CA GLU A 283 7.67 -10.34 11.54
C GLU A 283 8.22 -8.91 11.54
N LYS A 284 8.32 -8.29 10.36
CA LYS A 284 8.58 -6.86 10.24
C LYS A 284 7.31 -6.12 9.84
N TYR A 285 7.24 -4.84 10.17
CA TYR A 285 6.15 -3.96 9.78
C TYR A 285 6.67 -2.73 9.06
N TYR A 286 6.02 -2.36 7.96
CA TYR A 286 6.34 -1.18 7.17
C TYR A 286 5.12 -0.26 7.13
N ILE A 287 5.36 1.06 7.09
CA ILE A 287 4.29 2.04 7.01
C ILE A 287 3.91 2.33 5.55
N ALA A 288 2.63 2.59 5.31
CA ALA A 288 2.08 2.89 3.98
C ALA A 288 2.71 4.12 3.30
N ASP A 289 3.15 5.08 4.10
CA ASP A 289 3.78 6.31 3.61
C ASP A 289 4.74 6.88 4.64
N HIS A 290 5.99 7.04 4.24
CA HIS A 290 7.03 7.57 5.13
C HIS A 290 6.87 9.07 5.42
N GLY A 291 6.12 9.82 4.59
CA GLY A 291 5.76 11.21 4.86
C GLY A 291 4.76 11.32 6.03
N ILE A 292 3.82 10.38 6.15
CA ILE A 292 2.96 10.28 7.34
C ILE A 292 3.82 10.05 8.59
N ARG A 293 4.81 9.15 8.51
CA ARG A 293 5.75 8.92 9.63
C ARG A 293 6.51 10.19 9.99
N GLU A 294 7.03 10.92 9.00
CA GLU A 294 7.74 12.18 9.24
C GLU A 294 6.85 13.23 9.89
N ALA A 295 5.60 13.36 9.44
CA ALA A 295 4.68 14.34 9.98
C ALA A 295 4.28 14.07 11.44
N VAL A 296 4.10 12.79 11.81
CA VAL A 296 3.56 12.36 13.12
C VAL A 296 4.68 12.06 14.11
N PHE A 297 5.72 11.36 13.67
CA PHE A 297 6.81 10.87 14.52
C PHE A 297 8.11 11.66 14.33
N GLY A 298 8.39 12.08 13.09
CA GLY A 298 9.62 12.79 12.72
C GLY A 298 10.83 11.88 12.60
N GLY A 299 11.97 12.48 12.23
CA GLY A 299 13.27 11.82 12.26
C GLY A 299 13.57 10.89 11.08
N ASN A 300 12.91 11.02 9.92
CA ASN A 300 13.22 10.19 8.76
C ASN A 300 14.68 10.26 8.34
N MET A 301 15.29 11.44 8.41
CA MET A 301 16.71 11.61 8.08
C MET A 301 17.65 10.99 9.11
N ARG A 302 17.25 10.94 10.38
CA ARG A 302 17.99 10.23 11.43
C ARG A 302 17.91 8.72 11.24
N ASP A 303 16.74 8.23 10.88
CA ASP A 303 16.41 6.81 10.74
C ASP A 303 16.47 6.37 9.26
N ILE A 304 17.36 7.00 8.47
CA ILE A 304 17.38 6.92 7.00
C ILE A 304 17.42 5.48 6.47
N ASN A 305 18.19 4.58 7.11
CA ASN A 305 18.23 3.17 6.71
C ASN A 305 16.84 2.53 6.69
N LEU A 306 16.07 2.73 7.77
CA LEU A 306 14.71 2.18 7.92
C LEU A 306 13.75 2.78 6.86
N ILE A 307 13.95 4.04 6.52
CA ILE A 307 13.12 4.73 5.54
C ILE A 307 13.43 4.28 4.11
N LEU A 308 14.70 4.08 3.76
CA LEU A 308 15.09 3.55 2.46
C LEU A 308 14.54 2.12 2.28
N GLU A 309 14.65 1.29 3.31
CA GLU A 309 14.08 -0.06 3.32
C GLU A 309 12.55 -0.01 3.12
N ASN A 310 11.83 0.88 3.83
CA ASN A 310 10.39 1.07 3.67
C ASN A 310 9.99 1.53 2.24
N ILE A 311 10.75 2.43 1.64
CA ILE A 311 10.51 2.91 0.27
C ILE A 311 10.70 1.78 -0.73
N VAL A 312 11.78 1.02 -0.62
CA VAL A 312 12.05 -0.13 -1.49
C VAL A 312 10.98 -1.20 -1.32
N PHE A 313 10.59 -1.51 -0.09
CA PHE A 313 9.49 -2.44 0.20
C PHE A 313 8.20 -2.06 -0.53
N LEU A 314 7.75 -0.82 -0.40
CA LEU A 314 6.54 -0.35 -1.07
C LEU A 314 6.66 -0.39 -2.59
N GLU A 315 7.84 -0.14 -3.15
CA GLU A 315 8.08 -0.26 -4.59
C GLU A 315 7.98 -1.72 -5.06
N LEU A 316 8.52 -2.67 -4.30
CA LEU A 316 8.39 -4.10 -4.57
C LEU A 316 6.93 -4.54 -4.61
N LEU A 317 6.13 -4.17 -3.59
CA LEU A 317 4.68 -4.44 -3.56
C LEU A 317 3.96 -3.79 -4.75
N ARG A 318 4.26 -2.53 -5.03
CA ARG A 318 3.67 -1.76 -6.13
C ARG A 318 3.90 -2.43 -7.47
N ARG A 319 5.05 -3.07 -7.66
CA ARG A 319 5.38 -3.86 -8.85
C ARG A 319 4.81 -5.28 -8.83
N GLY A 320 4.10 -5.67 -7.76
CA GLY A 320 3.36 -6.93 -7.65
C GLY A 320 4.23 -8.11 -7.28
N TYR A 321 5.28 -7.88 -6.51
CA TYR A 321 6.01 -8.94 -5.83
C TYR A 321 5.32 -9.31 -4.52
N ASP A 322 5.29 -10.60 -4.23
CA ASP A 322 5.07 -11.11 -2.88
C ASP A 322 6.41 -11.04 -2.14
N VAL A 323 6.45 -10.32 -1.03
CA VAL A 323 7.70 -9.99 -0.34
C VAL A 323 7.77 -10.66 1.02
N THR A 324 8.88 -11.32 1.28
CA THR A 324 9.23 -11.88 2.60
C THR A 324 10.61 -11.36 3.04
N VAL A 325 10.90 -11.44 4.32
CA VAL A 325 12.27 -11.23 4.86
C VAL A 325 13.00 -12.55 4.84
N GLY A 326 14.15 -12.62 4.15
CA GLY A 326 14.93 -13.84 4.06
C GLY A 326 15.75 -14.10 5.32
N ARG A 327 15.78 -15.35 5.78
CA ARG A 327 16.70 -15.81 6.83
C ARG A 327 17.58 -16.93 6.30
N THR A 328 18.90 -16.80 6.54
CA THR A 328 19.88 -17.83 6.18
C THR A 328 20.84 -18.02 7.39
N GLY A 329 20.57 -19.02 8.22
CA GLY A 329 21.26 -19.17 9.49
C GLY A 329 21.02 -17.97 10.40
N ASP A 330 22.08 -17.24 10.76
CA ASP A 330 22.01 -16.02 11.58
C ASP A 330 21.95 -14.73 10.77
N GLN A 331 22.04 -14.82 9.43
CA GLN A 331 21.98 -13.66 8.55
C GLN A 331 20.55 -13.41 8.04
N GLU A 332 20.26 -12.14 7.79
CA GLU A 332 18.98 -11.69 7.25
C GLU A 332 19.19 -11.02 5.89
N ILE A 333 18.33 -11.34 4.94
CA ILE A 333 18.18 -10.62 3.67
C ILE A 333 16.90 -9.79 3.79
N ASP A 334 17.01 -8.49 3.57
CA ASP A 334 15.89 -7.57 3.78
C ASP A 334 14.66 -8.00 3.01
N PHE A 335 14.80 -8.35 1.71
CA PHE A 335 13.68 -8.77 0.89
C PHE A 335 13.99 -9.96 0.00
N VAL A 336 13.13 -10.96 0.08
CA VAL A 336 12.99 -12.06 -0.89
C VAL A 336 11.66 -11.85 -1.60
N CYS A 337 11.74 -11.63 -2.90
CA CYS A 337 10.62 -11.17 -3.69
C CYS A 337 10.21 -12.26 -4.69
N HIS A 338 8.96 -12.69 -4.64
CA HIS A 338 8.41 -13.72 -5.53
C HIS A 338 7.40 -13.12 -6.51
N LYS A 339 7.50 -13.47 -7.79
CA LYS A 339 6.54 -13.04 -8.80
C LYS A 339 6.52 -14.03 -9.97
N ARG A 340 5.37 -14.67 -10.21
CA ARG A 340 5.14 -15.59 -11.35
C ARG A 340 6.21 -16.67 -11.53
N GLY A 341 6.74 -17.23 -10.44
CA GLY A 341 7.79 -18.23 -10.46
C GLY A 341 9.21 -17.70 -10.55
N GLU A 342 9.38 -16.39 -10.70
CA GLU A 342 10.66 -15.70 -10.60
C GLU A 342 10.93 -15.27 -9.15
N LYS A 343 12.20 -15.12 -8.83
CA LYS A 343 12.67 -14.66 -7.53
C LYS A 343 13.67 -13.53 -7.70
N LEU A 344 13.64 -12.60 -6.77
CA LEU A 344 14.56 -11.47 -6.70
C LEU A 344 14.96 -11.26 -5.23
N TYR A 345 16.23 -10.98 -4.98
CA TYR A 345 16.75 -10.66 -3.65
C TYR A 345 17.21 -9.21 -3.59
N VAL A 346 16.83 -8.50 -2.53
CA VAL A 346 17.21 -7.10 -2.36
C VAL A 346 17.67 -6.86 -0.93
N GLN A 347 18.86 -6.28 -0.80
CA GLN A 347 19.43 -5.75 0.43
C GLN A 347 19.48 -4.24 0.33
N VAL A 348 19.12 -3.52 1.40
CA VAL A 348 19.03 -2.06 1.38
C VAL A 348 19.92 -1.46 2.48
N THR A 349 20.77 -0.54 2.10
CA THR A 349 21.61 0.18 3.06
C THR A 349 21.71 1.67 2.71
N TYR A 350 22.08 2.50 3.70
CA TYR A 350 22.28 3.92 3.44
C TYR A 350 23.49 4.17 2.55
N LEU A 351 24.67 3.75 3.00
CA LEU A 351 25.94 3.89 2.30
C LEU A 351 26.83 2.67 2.54
N LEU A 352 27.57 2.29 1.53
CA LEU A 352 28.63 1.27 1.56
C LEU A 352 29.98 1.91 1.97
N ALA A 353 29.98 2.67 3.07
CA ALA A 353 31.06 3.59 3.45
C ALA A 353 32.34 2.90 3.97
N SER A 354 32.30 1.60 4.27
CA SER A 354 33.46 0.85 4.78
C SER A 354 33.49 -0.56 4.21
N GLU A 355 34.68 -1.17 4.16
CA GLU A 355 34.84 -2.57 3.76
C GLU A 355 34.02 -3.53 4.64
N GLU A 356 33.85 -3.22 5.93
CA GLU A 356 33.04 -3.99 6.85
C GLU A 356 31.55 -3.95 6.42
N THR A 357 31.03 -2.76 6.10
CA THR A 357 29.67 -2.60 5.58
C THR A 357 29.50 -3.34 4.26
N VAL A 358 30.44 -3.20 3.33
CA VAL A 358 30.41 -3.92 2.05
C VAL A 358 30.36 -5.44 2.28
N ARG A 359 31.23 -5.98 3.13
CA ARG A 359 31.23 -7.41 3.46
C ARG A 359 29.92 -7.86 4.09
N ARG A 360 29.34 -7.06 4.97
CA ARG A 360 28.05 -7.37 5.59
C ARG A 360 26.92 -7.41 4.57
N GLU A 361 26.78 -6.35 3.77
CA GLU A 361 25.64 -6.21 2.85
C GLU A 361 25.71 -7.18 1.64
N PHE A 362 26.90 -7.45 1.12
CA PHE A 362 27.07 -8.44 0.05
C PHE A 362 27.16 -9.86 0.57
N GLY A 363 27.76 -10.07 1.74
CA GLY A 363 27.99 -11.39 2.33
C GLY A 363 26.69 -12.12 2.74
N VAL A 364 25.56 -11.42 2.89
CA VAL A 364 24.25 -12.07 3.17
C VAL A 364 23.87 -13.06 2.07
N TYR A 365 24.42 -12.89 0.86
CA TYR A 365 24.13 -13.74 -0.30
C TYR A 365 25.04 -14.98 -0.43
N ASP A 366 26.10 -15.10 0.36
CA ASP A 366 27.09 -16.20 0.26
C ASP A 366 26.44 -17.58 0.44
N GLN A 367 25.35 -17.64 1.21
CA GLN A 367 24.60 -18.88 1.44
C GLN A 367 23.44 -19.11 0.47
N VAL A 368 23.16 -18.14 -0.41
CA VAL A 368 22.08 -18.23 -1.42
C VAL A 368 22.64 -18.89 -2.67
N ARG A 369 22.31 -20.18 -2.87
CA ARG A 369 22.88 -21.02 -3.94
C ARG A 369 22.06 -21.07 -5.22
N ASP A 370 21.20 -20.12 -5.45
CA ASP A 370 20.45 -19.99 -6.70
C ASP A 370 21.00 -18.89 -7.60
N ASN A 371 20.57 -18.88 -8.86
CA ASN A 371 21.00 -17.92 -9.88
C ASN A 371 20.04 -16.75 -10.07
N PHE A 372 19.08 -16.57 -9.18
CA PHE A 372 18.18 -15.42 -9.26
C PHE A 372 18.92 -14.11 -9.00
N PRO A 373 18.44 -12.99 -9.57
CA PRO A 373 19.06 -11.69 -9.39
C PRO A 373 19.18 -11.28 -7.92
N LYS A 374 20.32 -10.75 -7.56
CA LYS A 374 20.66 -10.25 -6.22
C LYS A 374 21.08 -8.79 -6.32
N TYR A 375 20.47 -7.94 -5.52
CA TYR A 375 20.74 -6.51 -5.49
C TYR A 375 21.16 -6.03 -4.11
N VAL A 376 22.16 -5.15 -4.08
CA VAL A 376 22.43 -4.25 -2.95
C VAL A 376 22.05 -2.85 -3.43
N VAL A 377 21.13 -2.22 -2.71
CA VAL A 377 20.59 -0.89 -3.05
C VAL A 377 21.05 0.12 -2.00
N SER A 378 21.68 1.21 -2.42
CA SER A 378 22.18 2.23 -1.51
C SER A 378 22.07 3.65 -2.11
N LEU A 379 22.55 4.67 -1.38
CA LEU A 379 22.69 6.04 -1.90
C LEU A 379 24.05 6.33 -2.55
N ASP A 380 24.95 5.33 -2.61
CA ASP A 380 26.23 5.50 -3.28
C ASP A 380 26.06 5.78 -4.77
N GLU A 381 26.86 6.72 -5.29
CA GLU A 381 26.78 7.19 -6.69
C GLU A 381 27.59 6.28 -7.65
N PHE A 382 28.53 5.47 -7.10
CA PHE A 382 29.39 4.60 -7.88
C PHE A 382 28.86 3.16 -7.87
N ASP A 383 28.98 2.47 -9.00
CA ASP A 383 28.64 1.05 -9.07
C ASP A 383 29.68 0.22 -8.30
N MET A 384 29.20 -0.49 -7.28
CA MET A 384 30.00 -1.37 -6.44
C MET A 384 29.65 -2.85 -6.65
N SER A 385 29.06 -3.19 -7.80
CA SER A 385 28.68 -4.57 -8.15
C SER A 385 29.87 -5.53 -8.05
N GLN A 386 29.69 -6.69 -7.44
CA GLN A 386 30.72 -7.70 -7.27
C GLN A 386 30.14 -9.10 -7.15
N ASN A 387 30.90 -10.11 -7.54
CA ASN A 387 30.57 -11.55 -7.39
C ASN A 387 29.17 -11.92 -7.95
N GLY A 388 28.72 -11.27 -9.05
CA GLY A 388 27.41 -11.49 -9.63
C GLY A 388 26.26 -10.83 -8.88
N ILE A 389 26.53 -10.09 -7.80
CA ILE A 389 25.57 -9.28 -7.06
C ILE A 389 25.62 -7.85 -7.63
N LYS A 390 24.47 -7.34 -8.04
CA LYS A 390 24.36 -5.99 -8.63
C LYS A 390 24.22 -4.94 -7.53
N HIS A 391 25.00 -3.87 -7.62
CA HIS A 391 24.75 -2.66 -6.85
C HIS A 391 23.96 -1.66 -7.69
N ARG A 392 23.01 -0.97 -7.05
CA ARG A 392 22.25 0.13 -7.68
C ARG A 392 22.08 1.29 -6.73
N ASN A 393 22.26 2.51 -7.24
CA ASN A 393 21.75 3.67 -6.52
C ASN A 393 20.24 3.55 -6.37
N ILE A 394 19.69 3.87 -5.19
CA ILE A 394 18.26 3.70 -4.89
C ILE A 394 17.37 4.49 -5.86
N ARG A 395 17.77 5.67 -6.29
CA ARG A 395 16.99 6.47 -7.24
C ARG A 395 16.86 5.77 -8.58
N ASP A 396 17.96 5.21 -9.07
CA ASP A 396 18.00 4.44 -10.31
C ASP A 396 17.21 3.14 -10.18
N PHE A 397 17.30 2.47 -9.03
CA PHE A 397 16.51 1.28 -8.73
C PHE A 397 15.00 1.57 -8.76
N LEU A 398 14.57 2.67 -8.14
CA LEU A 398 13.15 3.06 -8.09
C LEU A 398 12.60 3.54 -9.44
N LEU A 399 13.46 4.14 -10.29
CA LEU A 399 13.06 4.68 -11.61
C LEU A 399 13.24 3.67 -12.76
N ALA A 400 13.94 2.56 -12.53
CA ALA A 400 14.10 1.52 -13.55
C ALA A 400 12.73 0.93 -13.93
N GLU A 401 12.50 0.67 -15.20
CA GLU A 401 11.28 0.02 -15.68
C GLU A 401 11.24 -1.46 -15.23
N GLU A 402 12.36 -2.13 -15.33
CA GLU A 402 12.53 -3.55 -14.96
C GLU A 402 13.82 -3.77 -14.16
N TRP A 403 13.84 -4.80 -13.36
CA TRP A 403 15.00 -5.28 -12.62
C TRP A 403 15.41 -6.65 -13.19
N ASN A 404 16.45 -6.63 -14.02
CA ASN A 404 17.00 -7.83 -14.71
C ASN A 404 18.33 -8.25 -14.09
#